data_04b3944ed8e140bc451be753a6ba7f4c
#
_entry.id   04b3944ed8e140bc451be753a6ba7f4c
#
_cell.length_a   1.000
_cell.length_b   1.000
_cell.length_c   1.000
_cell.angle_alpha   90.00
_cell.angle_beta   90.00
_cell.angle_gamma   90.00
#
_symmetry.space_group_name_H-M   'P 1'
#
loop_
_entity.id
_entity.type
_entity.pdbx_description
1 polymer ?
#
loop_
_entity_poly.entity_id
_entity_poly.type
_entity_poly.pdbx_seq_one_letter_code
_entity_poly.pdbx_strand_id
1 'polypeptide(L)'
;NLVSVSLAVQYKIGDLEAYLFNVVDPKESLKQATSSALRQVVGTTTLNQIITEGREAWGHDVHDTLVKILATYHTGIVIVNVSPQPARAPEHVQDAFDDAIKAQEDEKRFKEQAYAYQAQVVPIAQGNAKRITAEAQANAKQVVLNAKGDVAEFLALLPSYVASPFIVSQR
;
A
#
# COMPACT_ATOMS: atom_id res chain seq x y z
N ASN A 1 -21.88 -3.98 -21.97
CA ASN A 1 -21.95 -3.21 -20.72
C ASN A 1 -22.07 -1.73 -21.07
N LEU A 2 -23.13 -1.08 -20.63
CA LEU A 2 -23.37 0.35 -20.79
C LEU A 2 -22.94 1.05 -19.49
N VAL A 3 -22.04 2.02 -19.59
CA VAL A 3 -21.61 2.86 -18.46
C VAL A 3 -21.73 4.32 -18.89
N SER A 4 -22.29 5.14 -18.03
CA SER A 4 -22.37 6.57 -18.23
C SER A 4 -21.13 7.23 -17.62
N VAL A 5 -20.28 7.78 -18.47
CA VAL A 5 -19.03 8.46 -18.06
C VAL A 5 -19.15 9.94 -18.41
N SER A 6 -18.86 10.80 -17.46
CA SER A 6 -18.79 12.25 -17.66
C SER A 6 -17.44 12.78 -17.17
N LEU A 7 -16.99 13.86 -17.78
CA LEU A 7 -15.78 14.55 -17.36
C LEU A 7 -15.95 16.06 -17.50
N ALA A 8 -15.22 16.81 -16.68
CA ALA A 8 -15.11 18.25 -16.78
C ALA A 8 -13.72 18.61 -17.33
N VAL A 9 -13.69 19.42 -18.39
CA VAL A 9 -12.44 19.91 -18.98
C VAL A 9 -12.30 21.38 -18.66
N GLN A 10 -11.17 21.73 -18.05
CA GLN A 10 -10.76 23.11 -17.81
C GLN A 10 -9.71 23.49 -18.85
N TYR A 11 -9.95 24.56 -19.56
CA TYR A 11 -9.06 25.04 -20.60
C TYR A 11 -8.85 26.56 -20.52
N LYS A 12 -7.78 27.02 -21.11
CA LYS A 12 -7.51 28.45 -21.31
C LYS A 12 -7.13 28.70 -22.77
N ILE A 13 -7.31 29.93 -23.23
CA ILE A 13 -6.85 30.37 -24.54
C ILE A 13 -5.36 30.70 -24.41
N GLY A 14 -4.52 29.93 -25.06
CA GLY A 14 -3.07 30.13 -25.11
C GLY A 14 -2.63 31.01 -26.26
N ASP A 15 -3.27 30.86 -27.43
CA ASP A 15 -3.06 31.64 -28.61
C ASP A 15 -4.38 32.19 -29.14
N LEU A 16 -4.57 33.50 -29.03
CA LEU A 16 -5.81 34.16 -29.38
C LEU A 16 -6.01 34.20 -30.90
N GLU A 17 -4.94 34.36 -31.65
CA GLU A 17 -4.98 34.41 -33.13
C GLU A 17 -5.42 33.05 -33.69
N ALA A 18 -4.78 31.98 -33.23
CA ALA A 18 -5.16 30.61 -33.60
C ALA A 18 -6.60 30.26 -33.16
N TYR A 19 -7.03 30.71 -31.99
CA TYR A 19 -8.36 30.50 -31.51
C TYR A 19 -9.46 31.18 -32.34
N LEU A 20 -9.19 32.37 -32.86
CA LEU A 20 -10.15 33.18 -33.65
C LEU A 20 -10.20 32.85 -35.12
N PHE A 21 -9.05 32.45 -35.72
CA PHE A 21 -8.90 32.37 -37.16
C PHE A 21 -8.67 30.95 -37.72
N ASN A 22 -8.17 30.03 -36.91
CA ASN A 22 -7.84 28.68 -37.42
C ASN A 22 -9.02 27.72 -37.43
N VAL A 23 -10.05 27.97 -36.62
CA VAL A 23 -11.19 27.06 -36.44
C VAL A 23 -12.50 27.84 -36.39
N VAL A 24 -13.49 27.40 -37.14
CA VAL A 24 -14.83 28.05 -37.23
C VAL A 24 -15.52 28.11 -35.88
N ASP A 25 -15.51 27.00 -35.12
CA ASP A 25 -16.07 26.91 -33.77
C ASP A 25 -15.09 26.16 -32.85
N PRO A 26 -14.22 26.89 -32.13
CA PRO A 26 -13.27 26.27 -31.22
C PRO A 26 -13.90 25.50 -30.06
N LYS A 27 -15.10 25.92 -29.59
CA LYS A 27 -15.79 25.26 -28.49
C LYS A 27 -16.37 23.92 -28.91
N GLU A 28 -17.02 23.87 -30.08
CA GLU A 28 -17.56 22.62 -30.60
C GLU A 28 -16.43 21.67 -31.01
N SER A 29 -15.34 22.19 -31.57
CA SER A 29 -14.13 21.41 -31.86
C SER A 29 -13.51 20.79 -30.59
N LEU A 30 -13.43 21.56 -29.50
CA LEU A 30 -12.99 21.04 -28.20
C LEU A 30 -13.91 19.92 -27.68
N LYS A 31 -15.23 20.10 -27.78
CA LYS A 31 -16.21 19.11 -27.35
C LYS A 31 -16.10 17.81 -28.17
N GLN A 32 -15.95 17.90 -29.47
CA GLN A 32 -15.77 16.74 -30.35
C GLN A 32 -14.43 16.03 -30.10
N ALA A 33 -13.34 16.79 -29.94
CA ALA A 33 -12.03 16.26 -29.59
C ALA A 33 -12.08 15.54 -28.22
N THR A 34 -12.74 16.13 -27.23
CA THR A 34 -12.96 15.54 -25.92
C THR A 34 -13.74 14.23 -25.99
N SER A 35 -14.85 14.21 -26.76
CA SER A 35 -15.62 12.99 -26.99
C SER A 35 -14.81 11.90 -27.69
N SER A 36 -13.96 12.26 -28.63
CA SER A 36 -13.08 11.32 -29.32
C SER A 36 -11.99 10.74 -28.39
N ALA A 37 -11.31 11.62 -27.64
CA ALA A 37 -10.32 11.20 -26.64
C ALA A 37 -10.95 10.28 -25.57
N LEU A 38 -12.11 10.65 -25.06
CA LEU A 38 -12.84 9.84 -24.08
C LEU A 38 -13.20 8.45 -24.63
N ARG A 39 -13.73 8.36 -25.83
CA ARG A 39 -14.07 7.07 -26.46
C ARG A 39 -12.83 6.18 -26.65
N GLN A 40 -11.73 6.78 -27.07
CA GLN A 40 -10.47 6.05 -27.28
C GLN A 40 -9.97 5.46 -25.96
N VAL A 41 -9.90 6.25 -24.90
CA VAL A 41 -9.39 5.82 -23.60
C VAL A 41 -10.35 4.82 -22.94
N VAL A 42 -11.66 5.12 -22.90
CA VAL A 42 -12.67 4.22 -22.30
C VAL A 42 -12.74 2.88 -23.06
N GLY A 43 -12.56 2.91 -24.39
CA GLY A 43 -12.55 1.70 -25.20
C GLY A 43 -11.38 0.75 -24.94
N THR A 44 -10.28 1.26 -24.37
CA THR A 44 -9.07 0.48 -24.02
C THR A 44 -8.96 0.18 -22.53
N THR A 45 -9.79 0.80 -21.69
CA THR A 45 -9.74 0.68 -20.23
C THR A 45 -10.78 -0.32 -19.73
N THR A 46 -10.44 -1.11 -18.73
CA THR A 46 -11.40 -2.05 -18.14
C THR A 46 -12.44 -1.34 -17.27
N LEU A 47 -13.64 -1.92 -17.17
CA LEU A 47 -14.72 -1.37 -16.37
C LEU A 47 -14.31 -1.14 -14.89
N ASN A 48 -13.55 -2.07 -14.34
CA ASN A 48 -13.07 -1.97 -12.97
C ASN A 48 -12.15 -0.74 -12.77
N GLN A 49 -11.24 -0.48 -13.71
CA GLN A 49 -10.36 0.70 -13.65
C GLN A 49 -11.14 2.02 -13.79
N ILE A 50 -12.24 2.03 -14.55
CA ILE A 50 -13.07 3.24 -14.70
C ILE A 50 -13.82 3.57 -13.41
N ILE A 51 -14.31 2.54 -12.68
CA ILE A 51 -15.21 2.73 -11.53
C ILE A 51 -14.43 2.89 -10.21
N THR A 52 -13.31 2.16 -10.05
CA THR A 52 -12.57 2.09 -8.78
C THR A 52 -11.35 3.02 -8.72
N GLU A 53 -10.17 2.45 -8.58
CA GLU A 53 -8.92 3.17 -8.28
C GLU A 53 -8.30 3.87 -9.51
N GLY A 54 -8.74 3.54 -10.72
CA GLY A 54 -8.16 4.05 -11.95
C GLY A 54 -8.68 5.43 -12.40
N ARG A 55 -9.51 6.11 -11.59
CA ARG A 55 -10.16 7.37 -12.01
C ARG A 55 -9.18 8.46 -12.39
N GLU A 56 -8.12 8.64 -11.62
CA GLU A 56 -7.08 9.63 -11.93
C GLU A 56 -6.24 9.22 -13.14
N ALA A 57 -5.94 7.93 -13.25
CA ALA A 57 -5.13 7.39 -14.35
C ALA A 57 -5.78 7.60 -15.70
N TRP A 58 -7.05 7.16 -15.89
CA TRP A 58 -7.71 7.37 -17.18
C TRP A 58 -8.03 8.85 -17.47
N GLY A 59 -8.19 9.68 -16.43
CA GLY A 59 -8.30 11.13 -16.60
C GLY A 59 -7.04 11.74 -17.19
N HIS A 60 -5.89 11.25 -16.78
CA HIS A 60 -4.58 11.66 -17.31
C HIS A 60 -4.40 11.20 -18.77
N ASP A 61 -4.77 9.95 -19.05
CA ASP A 61 -4.73 9.41 -20.42
C ASP A 61 -5.65 10.19 -21.39
N VAL A 62 -6.84 10.60 -20.92
CA VAL A 62 -7.74 11.47 -21.70
C VAL A 62 -7.11 12.84 -21.92
N HIS A 63 -6.49 13.43 -20.89
CA HIS A 63 -5.79 14.71 -21.02
C HIS A 63 -4.71 14.64 -22.10
N ASP A 64 -3.82 13.66 -22.04
CA ASP A 64 -2.73 13.50 -22.99
C ASP A 64 -3.21 13.24 -24.41
N THR A 65 -4.25 12.43 -24.56
CA THR A 65 -4.88 12.16 -25.85
C THR A 65 -5.54 13.42 -26.41
N LEU A 66 -6.24 14.18 -25.57
CA LEU A 66 -6.91 15.42 -25.95
C LEU A 66 -5.89 16.49 -26.37
N VAL A 67 -4.80 16.64 -25.64
CA VAL A 67 -3.71 17.58 -26.00
C VAL A 67 -3.14 17.24 -27.37
N LYS A 68 -2.89 15.96 -27.68
CA LYS A 68 -2.40 15.51 -28.99
C LYS A 68 -3.40 15.84 -30.11
N ILE A 69 -4.68 15.59 -29.90
CA ILE A 69 -5.73 15.90 -30.89
C ILE A 69 -5.80 17.41 -31.15
N LEU A 70 -5.83 18.23 -30.11
CA LEU A 70 -5.93 19.69 -30.24
C LEU A 70 -4.69 20.32 -30.87
N ALA A 71 -3.50 19.75 -30.62
CA ALA A 71 -2.27 20.16 -31.26
C ALA A 71 -2.33 19.99 -32.78
N THR A 72 -2.96 18.92 -33.27
CA THR A 72 -3.14 18.68 -34.72
C THR A 72 -4.06 19.71 -35.37
N TYR A 73 -5.03 20.24 -34.66
CA TYR A 73 -5.99 21.23 -35.18
C TYR A 73 -5.52 22.68 -35.01
N HIS A 74 -4.42 22.93 -34.31
CA HIS A 74 -3.89 24.27 -34.02
C HIS A 74 -4.98 25.24 -33.50
N THR A 75 -5.76 24.80 -32.55
CA THR A 75 -6.94 25.55 -32.07
C THR A 75 -6.60 26.72 -31.12
N GLY A 76 -5.36 26.89 -30.72
CA GLY A 76 -4.95 27.88 -29.71
C GLY A 76 -5.45 27.60 -28.30
N ILE A 77 -6.08 26.44 -28.06
CA ILE A 77 -6.61 26.01 -26.74
C ILE A 77 -5.53 25.24 -25.99
N VAL A 78 -5.32 25.60 -24.73
CA VAL A 78 -4.44 24.87 -23.79
C VAL A 78 -5.31 24.23 -22.70
N ILE A 79 -5.24 22.92 -22.57
CA ILE A 79 -5.94 22.17 -21.53
C ILE A 79 -5.20 22.39 -20.21
N VAL A 80 -5.92 22.79 -19.18
CA VAL A 80 -5.39 23.01 -17.83
C VAL A 80 -5.58 21.77 -16.98
N ASN A 81 -6.80 21.19 -17.01
CA ASN A 81 -7.14 20.01 -16.24
C ASN A 81 -8.29 19.23 -16.86
N VAL A 82 -8.27 17.92 -16.68
CA VAL A 82 -9.37 17.00 -17.02
C VAL A 82 -9.76 16.27 -15.76
N SER A 83 -10.97 16.54 -15.27
CA SER A 83 -11.50 15.95 -14.04
C SER A 83 -12.59 14.93 -14.36
N PRO A 84 -12.31 13.63 -14.28
CA PRO A 84 -13.32 12.60 -14.41
C PRO A 84 -14.40 12.73 -13.32
N GLN A 85 -15.65 12.68 -13.72
CA GLN A 85 -16.78 12.60 -12.79
C GLN A 85 -17.04 11.13 -12.40
N PRO A 86 -17.64 10.85 -11.24
CA PRO A 86 -17.99 9.50 -10.85
C PRO A 86 -18.82 8.82 -11.94
N ALA A 87 -18.34 7.70 -12.45
CA ALA A 87 -19.10 6.88 -13.36
C ALA A 87 -20.31 6.29 -12.62
N ARG A 88 -21.49 6.38 -13.21
CA ARG A 88 -22.70 5.80 -12.63
C ARG A 88 -23.11 4.58 -13.44
N ALA A 89 -23.30 3.48 -12.75
CA ALA A 89 -23.96 2.31 -13.34
C ALA A 89 -25.44 2.63 -13.60
N PRO A 90 -26.08 1.98 -14.57
CA PRO A 90 -27.53 2.07 -14.73
C PRO A 90 -28.26 1.70 -13.44
N GLU A 91 -29.36 2.40 -13.14
CA GLU A 91 -30.07 2.34 -11.86
C GLU A 91 -30.45 0.91 -11.45
N HIS A 92 -30.82 0.06 -12.40
CA HIS A 92 -31.21 -1.33 -12.15
C HIS A 92 -30.08 -2.30 -11.81
N VAL A 93 -28.81 -1.90 -11.90
CA VAL A 93 -27.64 -2.72 -11.53
C VAL A 93 -26.76 -2.05 -10.47
N GLN A 94 -27.16 -0.89 -9.98
CA GLN A 94 -26.37 -0.10 -9.04
C GLN A 94 -26.12 -0.85 -7.74
N ASP A 95 -27.12 -1.48 -7.17
CA ASP A 95 -27.01 -2.25 -5.92
C ASP A 95 -26.00 -3.39 -6.05
N ALA A 96 -25.99 -4.09 -7.18
CA ALA A 96 -25.04 -5.18 -7.42
C ALA A 96 -23.59 -4.65 -7.58
N PHE A 97 -23.42 -3.46 -8.16
CA PHE A 97 -22.12 -2.81 -8.26
C PHE A 97 -21.63 -2.34 -6.88
N ASP A 98 -22.50 -1.74 -6.09
CA ASP A 98 -22.19 -1.28 -4.74
C ASP A 98 -21.80 -2.46 -3.84
N ASP A 99 -22.47 -3.60 -3.97
CA ASP A 99 -22.10 -4.83 -3.26
C ASP A 99 -20.74 -5.38 -3.69
N ALA A 100 -20.44 -5.36 -5.00
CA ALA A 100 -19.14 -5.78 -5.49
C ALA A 100 -18.00 -4.87 -4.99
N ILE A 101 -18.22 -3.55 -4.96
CA ILE A 101 -17.26 -2.59 -4.42
C ILE A 101 -17.05 -2.81 -2.94
N LYS A 102 -18.12 -2.97 -2.14
CA LYS A 102 -18.04 -3.28 -0.71
C LYS A 102 -17.27 -4.58 -0.45
N ALA A 103 -17.52 -5.63 -1.24
CA ALA A 103 -16.79 -6.89 -1.12
C ALA A 103 -15.29 -6.73 -1.38
N GLN A 104 -14.91 -5.88 -2.33
CA GLN A 104 -13.52 -5.57 -2.63
C GLN A 104 -12.85 -4.76 -1.51
N GLU A 105 -13.57 -3.79 -0.95
CA GLU A 105 -13.11 -3.01 0.21
C GLU A 105 -12.97 -3.91 1.46
N ASP A 106 -13.89 -4.81 1.68
CA ASP A 106 -13.85 -5.80 2.77
C ASP A 106 -12.66 -6.75 2.61
N GLU A 107 -12.39 -7.24 1.42
CA GLU A 107 -11.19 -8.05 1.14
C GLU A 107 -9.91 -7.31 1.53
N LYS A 108 -9.77 -6.06 1.11
CA LYS A 108 -8.62 -5.23 1.45
C LYS A 108 -8.51 -5.01 2.96
N ARG A 109 -9.62 -4.68 3.61
CA ARG A 109 -9.69 -4.49 5.06
C ARG A 109 -9.29 -5.75 5.82
N PHE A 110 -9.80 -6.93 5.44
CA PHE A 110 -9.43 -8.18 6.10
C PHE A 110 -7.96 -8.54 5.91
N LYS A 111 -7.40 -8.28 4.73
CA LYS A 111 -5.95 -8.45 4.49
C LYS A 111 -5.11 -7.55 5.40
N GLU A 112 -5.45 -6.27 5.49
CA GLU A 112 -4.76 -5.31 6.35
C GLU A 112 -4.87 -5.70 7.84
N GLN A 113 -6.04 -6.13 8.29
CA GLN A 113 -6.24 -6.64 9.65
C GLN A 113 -5.40 -7.89 9.93
N ALA A 114 -5.32 -8.81 8.97
CA ALA A 114 -4.50 -10.01 9.10
C ALA A 114 -3.00 -9.68 9.17
N TYR A 115 -2.52 -8.74 8.37
CA TYR A 115 -1.13 -8.27 8.44
C TYR A 115 -0.83 -7.56 9.78
N ALA A 116 -1.74 -6.73 10.26
CA ALA A 116 -1.59 -6.08 11.57
C ALA A 116 -1.54 -7.13 12.71
N TYR A 117 -2.41 -8.13 12.67
CA TYR A 117 -2.41 -9.22 13.63
C TYR A 117 -1.11 -10.04 13.58
N GLN A 118 -0.65 -10.39 12.38
CA GLN A 118 0.63 -11.07 12.18
C GLN A 118 1.80 -10.26 12.75
N ALA A 119 1.85 -8.95 12.46
CA ALA A 119 2.88 -8.05 12.94
C ALA A 119 2.90 -7.92 14.48
N GLN A 120 1.78 -8.16 15.15
CA GLN A 120 1.68 -8.18 16.60
C GLN A 120 2.08 -9.54 17.20
N VAL A 121 1.54 -10.63 16.70
CA VAL A 121 1.65 -11.95 17.33
C VAL A 121 3.01 -12.58 17.09
N VAL A 122 3.54 -12.49 15.88
CA VAL A 122 4.81 -13.15 15.52
C VAL A 122 6.00 -12.63 16.33
N PRO A 123 6.23 -11.31 16.47
CA PRO A 123 7.32 -10.81 17.29
C PRO A 123 7.21 -11.16 18.76
N ILE A 124 5.99 -11.18 19.31
CA ILE A 124 5.75 -11.61 20.70
C ILE A 124 6.14 -13.08 20.91
N ALA A 125 5.70 -13.95 20.01
CA ALA A 125 6.04 -15.37 20.06
C ALA A 125 7.55 -15.60 19.91
N GLN A 126 8.21 -14.89 19.01
CA GLN A 126 9.67 -14.93 18.83
C GLN A 126 10.40 -14.40 20.07
N GLY A 127 9.90 -13.31 20.67
CA GLY A 127 10.45 -12.77 21.91
C GLY A 127 10.37 -13.76 23.05
N ASN A 128 9.22 -14.41 23.23
CA ASN A 128 9.03 -15.45 24.25
C ASN A 128 9.93 -16.66 24.03
N ALA A 129 10.07 -17.13 22.80
CA ALA A 129 10.97 -18.24 22.48
C ALA A 129 12.44 -17.89 22.79
N LYS A 130 12.90 -16.68 22.44
CA LYS A 130 14.24 -16.21 22.77
C LYS A 130 14.44 -16.08 24.29
N ARG A 131 13.46 -15.59 25.03
CA ARG A 131 13.52 -15.48 26.49
C ARG A 131 13.68 -16.86 27.13
N ILE A 132 12.83 -17.82 26.76
CA ILE A 132 12.91 -19.20 27.30
C ILE A 132 14.28 -19.83 27.01
N THR A 133 14.79 -19.67 25.79
CA THR A 133 16.11 -20.20 25.41
C THR A 133 17.23 -19.53 26.21
N ALA A 134 17.18 -18.22 26.40
CA ALA A 134 18.19 -17.48 27.19
C ALA A 134 18.15 -17.87 28.67
N GLU A 135 16.95 -18.01 29.25
CA GLU A 135 16.77 -18.46 30.63
C GLU A 135 17.31 -19.87 30.83
N ALA A 136 17.03 -20.79 29.91
CA ALA A 136 17.56 -22.15 29.98
C ALA A 136 19.10 -22.17 29.89
N GLN A 137 19.69 -21.37 28.98
CA GLN A 137 21.14 -21.25 28.86
C GLN A 137 21.78 -20.62 30.11
N ALA A 138 21.13 -19.59 30.67
CA ALA A 138 21.61 -18.96 31.90
C ALA A 138 21.60 -19.95 33.08
N ASN A 139 20.48 -20.69 33.23
CA ASN A 139 20.35 -21.71 34.27
C ASN A 139 21.40 -22.83 34.11
N ALA A 140 21.63 -23.32 32.89
CA ALA A 140 22.67 -24.32 32.63
C ALA A 140 24.06 -23.81 33.03
N LYS A 141 24.41 -22.57 32.69
CA LYS A 141 25.68 -21.95 33.11
C LYS A 141 25.76 -21.79 34.60
N GLN A 142 24.66 -21.36 35.25
CA GLN A 142 24.63 -21.20 36.70
C GLN A 142 24.89 -22.51 37.43
N VAL A 143 24.26 -23.61 37.02
CA VAL A 143 24.45 -24.93 37.59
C VAL A 143 25.94 -25.37 37.47
N VAL A 144 26.51 -25.20 36.28
CA VAL A 144 27.95 -25.55 36.06
C VAL A 144 28.87 -24.68 36.89
N LEU A 145 28.59 -23.37 37.02
CA LEU A 145 29.44 -22.47 37.82
C LEU A 145 29.30 -22.78 39.31
N ASN A 146 28.11 -23.09 39.81
CA ASN A 146 27.90 -23.51 41.19
C ASN A 146 28.69 -24.79 41.50
N ALA A 147 28.53 -25.82 40.64
CA ALA A 147 29.29 -27.06 40.80
C ALA A 147 30.82 -26.86 40.75
N LYS A 148 31.32 -25.98 39.90
CA LYS A 148 32.74 -25.61 39.87
C LYS A 148 33.19 -24.87 41.13
N GLY A 149 32.32 -24.01 41.67
CA GLY A 149 32.55 -23.32 42.95
C GLY A 149 32.68 -24.31 44.11
N ASP A 150 31.72 -25.23 44.22
CA ASP A 150 31.73 -26.26 45.25
C ASP A 150 32.98 -27.15 45.20
N VAL A 151 33.36 -27.56 43.98
CA VAL A 151 34.61 -28.33 43.79
C VAL A 151 35.83 -27.51 44.15
N ALA A 152 35.90 -26.22 43.77
CA ALA A 152 37.04 -25.35 44.09
C ALA A 152 37.16 -25.12 45.63
N GLU A 153 36.03 -24.94 46.33
CA GLU A 153 35.99 -24.84 47.77
C GLU A 153 36.49 -26.13 48.43
N PHE A 154 36.01 -27.28 47.98
CA PHE A 154 36.47 -28.58 48.48
C PHE A 154 37.98 -28.75 48.24
N LEU A 155 38.50 -28.46 47.05
CA LEU A 155 39.91 -28.58 46.76
C LEU A 155 40.81 -27.59 47.55
N ALA A 156 40.27 -26.42 47.91
CA ALA A 156 40.96 -25.46 48.75
C ALA A 156 41.09 -25.94 50.22
N LEU A 157 40.07 -26.65 50.70
CA LEU A 157 40.06 -27.20 52.07
C LEU A 157 40.85 -28.51 52.19
N LEU A 158 40.97 -29.27 51.12
CA LEU A 158 41.63 -30.60 51.13
C LEU A 158 43.04 -30.61 51.69
N PRO A 159 43.95 -29.68 51.37
CA PRO A 159 45.29 -29.66 51.94
C PRO A 159 45.25 -29.45 53.42
N SER A 160 44.42 -28.59 53.94
CA SER A 160 44.27 -28.33 55.38
C SER A 160 43.68 -29.53 56.12
N TYR A 161 42.72 -30.23 55.50
CA TYR A 161 42.15 -31.47 56.04
C TYR A 161 43.17 -32.57 56.10
N VAL A 162 44.00 -32.76 55.07
CA VAL A 162 45.07 -33.78 55.04
C VAL A 162 46.13 -33.48 56.07
N ALA A 163 46.45 -32.19 56.31
CA ALA A 163 47.49 -31.77 57.29
C ALA A 163 47.04 -31.93 58.76
N SER A 164 45.72 -31.72 59.04
CA SER A 164 45.19 -31.79 60.41
C SER A 164 43.70 -32.17 60.39
N PRO A 165 43.35 -33.46 60.22
CA PRO A 165 41.98 -33.91 60.03
C PRO A 165 41.04 -33.59 61.23
N PHE A 166 41.56 -33.61 62.43
CA PHE A 166 40.79 -33.42 63.69
C PHE A 166 40.32 -31.99 63.91
N ILE A 167 41.10 -31.00 63.43
CA ILE A 167 40.78 -29.59 63.63
C ILE A 167 39.71 -29.13 62.59
N VAL A 168 39.71 -29.68 61.39
CA VAL A 168 38.81 -29.27 60.29
C VAL A 168 37.43 -29.89 60.36
N SER A 169 37.28 -31.05 61.07
CA SER A 169 36.01 -31.74 61.29
C SER A 169 35.09 -31.09 62.35
N GLN A 170 35.56 -30.10 63.08
CA GLN A 170 34.82 -29.39 64.14
C GLN A 170 34.21 -28.04 63.68
N ARG A 171 34.34 -27.68 62.39
CA ARG A 171 33.83 -26.44 61.82
C ARG A 171 32.74 -26.75 60.78
#